data_2b0774fa4a50c224632c3d1c1c8eb40e
#
_entry.id   2b0774fa4a50c224632c3d1c1c8eb40e
#
_cell.length_a   1.000
_cell.length_b   1.000
_cell.length_c   1.000
_cell.angle_alpha   90.00
_cell.angle_beta   90.00
_cell.angle_gamma   90.00
#
_symmetry.space_group_name_H-M   'P 1'
#
loop_
_entity.id
_entity.type
_entity.pdbx_description
1 polymer ?
#
loop_
_entity_poly.entity_id
_entity_poly.type
_entity_poly.pdbx_seq_one_letter_code
_entity_poly.pdbx_strand_id
1 'polypeptide(L)'
;MSVLVIGATGFIGPRLIRRLVARGETVVGMDLNPAATGFGDVPIGAPVLRGDVTQFEDVMRTILDVKPDRVINLAYGLGAGEGNPHQVMRLDILGMDNCFEACRLAGVKRVVYASSIAVSGQQSNFGDRPATEDDGVHGTSQYAMHKMFNEFQARKYIKNYGMSIVGVRPANVTGPDKVRGSVDHVQIMTEAARGKPVHLPQKGLMRLLVHVEDMAEIFARVLLAEAPRHSLYNSGGIPVSLGELADIVRGFLPDAQITFASEGGREDSGNYLVDNTRLGKEFGIEFPGLHTRVLEVINDVRRAEGLPPVSGR
;
A
#
# COMPACT_ATOMS: atom_id res chain seq x y z
N MET A 1 -15.71 16.41 -5.72
CA MET A 1 -16.07 15.25 -6.56
C MET A 1 -16.59 14.14 -5.65
N SER A 2 -17.31 13.15 -6.23
CA SER A 2 -17.73 11.96 -5.48
C SER A 2 -16.73 10.83 -5.68
N VAL A 3 -16.26 10.22 -4.58
CA VAL A 3 -15.21 9.18 -4.57
C VAL A 3 -15.71 7.96 -3.83
N LEU A 4 -15.55 6.78 -4.42
CA LEU A 4 -15.70 5.49 -3.75
C LEU A 4 -14.34 4.87 -3.44
N VAL A 5 -14.10 4.55 -2.16
CA VAL A 5 -12.89 3.85 -1.69
C VAL A 5 -13.27 2.41 -1.32
N ILE A 6 -12.84 1.43 -2.11
CA ILE A 6 -13.02 0.00 -1.85
C ILE A 6 -11.79 -0.49 -1.06
N GLY A 7 -12.00 -1.28 0.00
CA GLY A 7 -10.99 -1.59 0.99
C GLY A 7 -10.83 -0.46 2.02
N ALA A 8 -11.96 0.17 2.37
CA ALA A 8 -12.04 1.39 3.16
C ALA A 8 -11.54 1.26 4.58
N THR A 9 -11.66 0.07 5.18
CA THR A 9 -11.24 -0.21 6.57
C THR A 9 -9.88 -0.90 6.67
N GLY A 10 -9.20 -1.11 5.51
CA GLY A 10 -7.87 -1.68 5.46
C GLY A 10 -6.78 -0.72 5.93
N PHE A 11 -5.50 -1.14 5.82
CA PHE A 11 -4.36 -0.38 6.32
C PHE A 11 -4.21 1.03 5.72
N ILE A 12 -4.44 1.18 4.40
CA ILE A 12 -4.31 2.48 3.69
C ILE A 12 -5.65 3.23 3.65
N GLY A 13 -6.77 2.50 3.53
CA GLY A 13 -8.09 3.07 3.28
C GLY A 13 -8.51 4.22 4.19
N PRO A 14 -8.47 4.09 5.52
CA PRO A 14 -8.88 5.15 6.45
C PRO A 14 -8.05 6.43 6.31
N ARG A 15 -6.75 6.29 6.05
CA ARG A 15 -5.83 7.43 5.85
C ARG A 15 -6.13 8.17 4.56
N LEU A 16 -6.37 7.42 3.49
CA LEU A 16 -6.79 7.99 2.20
C LEU A 16 -8.12 8.72 2.32
N ILE A 17 -9.13 8.11 2.96
CA ILE A 17 -10.45 8.72 3.15
C ILE A 17 -10.32 10.06 3.90
N ARG A 18 -9.60 10.09 5.03
CA ARG A 18 -9.38 11.33 5.76
C ARG A 18 -8.73 12.42 4.91
N ARG A 19 -7.75 12.06 4.08
CA ARG A 19 -7.09 13.01 3.16
C ARG A 19 -8.01 13.54 2.07
N LEU A 20 -8.88 12.69 1.54
CA LEU A 20 -9.86 13.08 0.53
C LEU A 20 -10.94 14.02 1.14
N VAL A 21 -11.46 13.66 2.32
CA VAL A 21 -12.42 14.50 3.06
C VAL A 21 -11.80 15.85 3.41
N ALA A 22 -10.56 15.88 3.89
CA ALA A 22 -9.85 17.13 4.19
C ALA A 22 -9.64 18.03 2.95
N ARG A 23 -9.70 17.45 1.73
CA ARG A 23 -9.67 18.19 0.46
C ARG A 23 -11.05 18.61 -0.04
N GLY A 24 -12.11 18.38 0.75
CA GLY A 24 -13.48 18.74 0.39
C GLY A 24 -14.15 17.76 -0.57
N GLU A 25 -13.62 16.53 -0.72
CA GLU A 25 -14.25 15.52 -1.54
C GLU A 25 -15.41 14.84 -0.80
N THR A 26 -16.46 14.46 -1.53
CA THR A 26 -17.53 13.61 -1.01
C THR A 26 -17.08 12.16 -1.11
N VAL A 27 -16.86 11.50 0.02
CA VAL A 27 -16.27 10.15 0.06
C VAL A 27 -17.24 9.16 0.66
N VAL A 28 -17.32 7.98 0.03
CA VAL A 28 -17.99 6.79 0.58
C VAL A 28 -16.99 5.64 0.54
N GLY A 29 -16.90 4.90 1.63
CA GLY A 29 -16.14 3.66 1.70
C GLY A 29 -16.98 2.44 1.35
N MET A 30 -16.35 1.37 0.86
CA MET A 30 -16.91 0.03 0.78
C MET A 30 -15.92 -0.97 1.36
N ASP A 31 -16.38 -1.85 2.23
CA ASP A 31 -15.54 -2.92 2.81
C ASP A 31 -16.41 -4.12 3.20
N LEU A 32 -15.78 -5.30 3.30
CA LEU A 32 -16.44 -6.50 3.79
C LEU A 32 -16.82 -6.35 5.28
N ASN A 33 -15.98 -5.63 6.05
CA ASN A 33 -16.21 -5.34 7.47
C ASN A 33 -16.22 -3.82 7.74
N PRO A 34 -17.35 -3.14 7.50
CA PRO A 34 -17.46 -1.68 7.66
C PRO A 34 -17.32 -1.20 9.10
N ALA A 35 -17.48 -2.09 10.08
CA ALA A 35 -17.34 -1.77 11.51
C ALA A 35 -15.88 -1.83 12.00
N ALA A 36 -14.91 -2.25 11.17
CA ALA A 36 -13.51 -2.24 11.54
C ALA A 36 -13.06 -0.77 11.71
N THR A 37 -12.66 -0.41 12.93
CA THR A 37 -12.06 0.89 13.22
C THR A 37 -10.60 0.86 12.80
N GLY A 38 -10.10 1.97 12.26
CA GLY A 38 -8.67 2.10 11.99
C GLY A 38 -7.84 2.17 13.27
N PHE A 39 -6.52 2.24 13.14
CA PHE A 39 -5.59 2.36 14.25
C PHE A 39 -5.93 3.57 15.16
N GLY A 40 -5.98 3.33 16.47
CA GLY A 40 -6.15 4.36 17.48
C GLY A 40 -7.56 4.96 17.56
N ASP A 41 -8.60 4.22 17.19
CA ASP A 41 -10.01 4.65 17.25
C ASP A 41 -10.31 5.97 16.51
N VAL A 42 -9.44 6.37 15.60
CA VAL A 42 -9.65 7.60 14.81
C VAL A 42 -10.76 7.35 13.79
N PRO A 43 -11.83 8.16 13.80
CA PRO A 43 -12.92 8.00 12.84
C PRO A 43 -12.43 8.05 11.40
N ILE A 44 -12.98 7.19 10.54
CA ILE A 44 -12.66 7.16 9.10
C ILE A 44 -13.03 8.50 8.43
N GLY A 45 -14.07 9.16 8.92
CA GLY A 45 -14.50 10.48 8.42
C GLY A 45 -15.48 10.42 7.25
N ALA A 46 -15.92 9.22 6.85
CA ALA A 46 -16.91 9.00 5.80
C ALA A 46 -17.76 7.76 6.11
N PRO A 47 -18.98 7.64 5.57
CA PRO A 47 -19.77 6.42 5.68
C PRO A 47 -19.07 5.27 4.96
N VAL A 48 -19.14 4.06 5.54
CA VAL A 48 -18.63 2.83 4.94
C VAL A 48 -19.77 1.86 4.74
N LEU A 49 -20.00 1.45 3.51
CA LEU A 49 -21.00 0.47 3.12
C LEU A 49 -20.41 -0.95 3.20
N ARG A 50 -21.25 -1.92 3.53
CA ARG A 50 -20.84 -3.33 3.45
C ARG A 50 -20.93 -3.81 2.00
N GLY A 51 -19.86 -4.43 1.49
CA GLY A 51 -19.84 -5.07 0.18
C GLY A 51 -18.63 -6.00 0.04
N ASP A 52 -18.82 -7.07 -0.72
CA ASP A 52 -17.79 -8.05 -1.05
C ASP A 52 -17.36 -7.86 -2.50
N VAL A 53 -16.08 -7.51 -2.73
CA VAL A 53 -15.55 -7.32 -4.09
C VAL A 53 -15.60 -8.60 -4.94
N THR A 54 -15.66 -9.77 -4.31
CA THR A 54 -15.78 -11.05 -5.02
C THR A 54 -17.20 -11.29 -5.58
N GLN A 55 -18.17 -10.43 -5.21
CA GLN A 55 -19.53 -10.45 -5.70
C GLN A 55 -19.74 -9.23 -6.61
N PHE A 56 -19.89 -9.47 -7.90
CA PHE A 56 -20.07 -8.40 -8.88
C PHE A 56 -21.27 -7.49 -8.54
N GLU A 57 -22.35 -8.10 -8.08
CA GLU A 57 -23.60 -7.42 -7.72
C GLU A 57 -23.41 -6.43 -6.56
N ASP A 58 -22.56 -6.76 -5.59
CA ASP A 58 -22.27 -5.86 -4.46
C ASP A 58 -21.49 -4.62 -4.94
N VAL A 59 -20.48 -4.83 -5.78
CA VAL A 59 -19.70 -3.73 -6.36
C VAL A 59 -20.59 -2.86 -7.24
N MET A 60 -21.36 -3.47 -8.14
CA MET A 60 -22.24 -2.76 -9.07
C MET A 60 -23.33 -1.97 -8.34
N ARG A 61 -24.03 -2.57 -7.37
CA ARG A 61 -25.00 -1.90 -6.54
C ARG A 61 -24.38 -0.70 -5.82
N THR A 62 -23.23 -0.87 -5.17
CA THR A 62 -22.56 0.23 -4.47
C THR A 62 -22.23 1.39 -5.43
N ILE A 63 -21.73 1.10 -6.63
CA ILE A 63 -21.43 2.13 -7.64
C ILE A 63 -22.70 2.84 -8.10
N LEU A 64 -23.79 2.12 -8.33
CA LEU A 64 -25.08 2.71 -8.76
C LEU A 64 -25.72 3.58 -7.68
N ASP A 65 -25.59 3.20 -6.41
CA ASP A 65 -26.13 3.95 -5.27
C ASP A 65 -25.32 5.21 -4.99
N VAL A 66 -23.97 5.09 -5.00
CA VAL A 66 -23.04 6.19 -4.68
C VAL A 66 -22.83 7.14 -5.88
N LYS A 67 -22.90 6.64 -7.11
CA LYS A 67 -22.61 7.34 -8.36
C LYS A 67 -21.29 8.11 -8.30
N PRO A 68 -20.19 7.44 -8.02
CA PRO A 68 -18.90 8.10 -7.84
C PRO A 68 -18.36 8.60 -9.19
N ASP A 69 -17.74 9.78 -9.17
CA ASP A 69 -16.92 10.24 -10.30
C ASP A 69 -15.66 9.37 -10.45
N ARG A 70 -15.11 8.92 -9.33
CA ARG A 70 -13.84 8.18 -9.27
C ARG A 70 -13.91 7.06 -8.25
N VAL A 71 -13.27 5.95 -8.58
CA VAL A 71 -13.18 4.76 -7.72
C VAL A 71 -11.72 4.43 -7.47
N ILE A 72 -11.39 4.08 -6.24
CA ILE A 72 -10.11 3.43 -5.93
C ILE A 72 -10.34 2.08 -5.27
N ASN A 73 -9.66 1.04 -5.81
CA ASN A 73 -9.70 -0.30 -5.23
C ASN A 73 -8.39 -0.61 -4.52
N LEU A 74 -8.46 -0.70 -3.18
CA LEU A 74 -7.38 -1.10 -2.28
C LEU A 74 -7.63 -2.48 -1.65
N ALA A 75 -8.79 -3.12 -1.94
CA ALA A 75 -9.13 -4.44 -1.42
C ALA A 75 -8.18 -5.50 -1.99
N TYR A 76 -7.52 -6.24 -1.12
CA TYR A 76 -6.56 -7.28 -1.51
C TYR A 76 -6.25 -8.25 -0.36
N GLY A 77 -6.01 -9.51 -0.70
CA GLY A 77 -5.74 -10.60 0.24
C GLY A 77 -4.26 -10.78 0.61
N LEU A 78 -3.67 -9.81 1.31
CA LEU A 78 -2.30 -9.97 1.80
C LEU A 78 -2.19 -11.05 2.89
N GLY A 79 -1.32 -12.03 2.69
CA GLY A 79 -1.06 -13.10 3.66
C GLY A 79 -2.15 -14.17 3.75
N ALA A 80 -3.24 -14.06 2.99
CA ALA A 80 -4.26 -15.11 2.92
C ALA A 80 -3.85 -16.29 2.01
N GLY A 81 -2.81 -16.12 1.18
CA GLY A 81 -2.41 -17.07 0.13
C GLY A 81 -1.81 -18.37 0.63
N GLU A 82 -1.26 -18.38 1.84
CA GLU A 82 -0.64 -19.59 2.40
C GLU A 82 -1.67 -20.67 2.81
N GLY A 83 -2.95 -20.28 2.96
CA GLY A 83 -4.00 -21.20 3.42
C GLY A 83 -5.00 -21.64 2.33
N ASN A 84 -5.38 -20.77 1.41
CA ASN A 84 -6.38 -21.08 0.38
C ASN A 84 -6.16 -20.28 -0.92
N PRO A 85 -5.39 -20.83 -1.89
CA PRO A 85 -5.11 -20.17 -3.16
C PRO A 85 -6.36 -19.77 -3.96
N HIS A 86 -7.44 -20.55 -3.86
CA HIS A 86 -8.70 -20.26 -4.54
C HIS A 86 -9.37 -19.00 -3.99
N GLN A 87 -9.43 -18.86 -2.67
CA GLN A 87 -10.01 -17.64 -2.05
C GLN A 87 -9.19 -16.40 -2.41
N VAL A 88 -7.87 -16.51 -2.40
CA VAL A 88 -6.97 -15.40 -2.76
C VAL A 88 -7.16 -15.01 -4.23
N MET A 89 -7.26 -15.99 -5.14
CA MET A 89 -7.54 -15.70 -6.56
C MET A 89 -8.89 -14.97 -6.74
N ARG A 90 -9.93 -15.43 -6.04
CA ARG A 90 -11.26 -14.78 -6.10
C ARG A 90 -11.19 -13.33 -5.63
N LEU A 91 -10.48 -13.06 -4.54
CA LEU A 91 -10.36 -11.70 -4.02
C LEU A 91 -9.47 -10.84 -4.92
N ASP A 92 -8.30 -11.34 -5.28
CA ASP A 92 -7.24 -10.54 -5.88
C ASP A 92 -7.40 -10.36 -7.39
N ILE A 93 -7.94 -11.36 -8.10
CA ILE A 93 -8.16 -11.31 -9.54
C ILE A 93 -9.61 -10.98 -9.85
N LEU A 94 -10.55 -11.81 -9.40
CA LEU A 94 -11.95 -11.61 -9.71
C LEU A 94 -12.50 -10.32 -9.07
N GLY A 95 -12.14 -10.04 -7.79
CA GLY A 95 -12.55 -8.82 -7.12
C GLY A 95 -12.01 -7.54 -7.78
N MET A 96 -10.80 -7.59 -8.35
CA MET A 96 -10.27 -6.47 -9.13
C MET A 96 -10.99 -6.32 -10.47
N ASP A 97 -11.22 -7.42 -11.18
CA ASP A 97 -11.94 -7.41 -12.46
C ASP A 97 -13.39 -6.95 -12.29
N ASN A 98 -14.09 -7.41 -11.25
CA ASN A 98 -15.43 -6.93 -10.90
C ASN A 98 -15.46 -5.39 -10.73
N CYS A 99 -14.43 -4.84 -10.10
CA CYS A 99 -14.31 -3.39 -9.95
C CYS A 99 -14.15 -2.70 -11.33
N PHE A 100 -13.27 -3.19 -12.19
CA PHE A 100 -13.05 -2.62 -13.51
C PHE A 100 -14.32 -2.69 -14.36
N GLU A 101 -14.98 -3.84 -14.40
CA GLU A 101 -16.18 -4.04 -15.21
C GLU A 101 -17.37 -3.23 -14.69
N ALA A 102 -17.63 -3.21 -13.39
CA ALA A 102 -18.69 -2.40 -12.80
C ALA A 102 -18.46 -0.89 -13.07
N CYS A 103 -17.22 -0.42 -12.94
CA CYS A 103 -16.87 0.97 -13.28
C CYS A 103 -17.07 1.27 -14.76
N ARG A 104 -16.74 0.34 -15.66
CA ARG A 104 -16.96 0.46 -17.10
C ARG A 104 -18.46 0.61 -17.42
N LEU A 105 -19.28 -0.28 -16.88
CA LEU A 105 -20.73 -0.30 -17.13
C LEU A 105 -21.43 0.95 -16.56
N ALA A 106 -20.98 1.44 -15.42
CA ALA A 106 -21.53 2.64 -14.79
C ALA A 106 -20.94 3.95 -15.33
N GLY A 107 -19.97 3.92 -16.24
CA GLY A 107 -19.35 5.12 -16.81
C GLY A 107 -18.52 5.93 -15.81
N VAL A 108 -17.88 5.28 -14.85
CA VAL A 108 -16.98 5.93 -13.87
C VAL A 108 -15.83 6.61 -14.61
N LYS A 109 -15.55 7.88 -14.29
CA LYS A 109 -14.57 8.70 -15.00
C LYS A 109 -13.13 8.24 -14.79
N ARG A 110 -12.80 7.70 -13.61
CA ARG A 110 -11.47 7.17 -13.29
C ARG A 110 -11.50 6.05 -12.27
N VAL A 111 -10.67 5.04 -12.53
CA VAL A 111 -10.37 3.98 -11.59
C VAL A 111 -8.89 4.04 -11.22
N VAL A 112 -8.56 4.00 -9.92
CA VAL A 112 -7.20 3.81 -9.42
C VAL A 112 -7.15 2.45 -8.70
N TYR A 113 -6.02 1.77 -8.79
CA TYR A 113 -5.85 0.49 -8.08
C TYR A 113 -4.43 0.34 -7.53
N ALA A 114 -4.33 -0.44 -6.45
CA ALA A 114 -3.05 -0.81 -5.89
C ALA A 114 -2.46 -2.04 -6.61
N SER A 115 -1.39 -1.83 -7.41
CA SER A 115 -0.46 -2.87 -7.84
C SER A 115 0.59 -3.13 -6.75
N SER A 116 1.82 -3.47 -7.09
CA SER A 116 2.93 -3.67 -6.14
C SER A 116 4.27 -3.68 -6.84
N ILE A 117 5.34 -3.23 -6.16
CA ILE A 117 6.72 -3.46 -6.65
C ILE A 117 7.08 -4.94 -6.74
N ALA A 118 6.34 -5.84 -6.07
CA ALA A 118 6.56 -7.29 -6.16
C ALA A 118 6.49 -7.83 -7.60
N VAL A 119 5.82 -7.12 -8.51
CA VAL A 119 5.78 -7.47 -9.94
C VAL A 119 7.17 -7.43 -10.58
N SER A 120 8.08 -6.61 -10.08
CA SER A 120 9.46 -6.50 -10.58
C SER A 120 10.32 -7.72 -10.22
N GLY A 121 9.93 -8.50 -9.21
CA GLY A 121 10.70 -9.66 -8.76
C GLY A 121 11.88 -9.26 -7.88
N GLN A 122 13.06 -9.84 -8.14
CA GLN A 122 14.26 -9.57 -7.36
C GLN A 122 15.11 -8.46 -7.97
N GLN A 123 15.88 -7.77 -7.13
CA GLN A 123 16.82 -6.73 -7.59
C GLN A 123 17.85 -7.25 -8.60
N SER A 124 18.25 -8.51 -8.49
CA SER A 124 19.20 -9.15 -9.41
C SER A 124 18.74 -9.15 -10.88
N ASN A 125 17.44 -9.00 -11.16
CA ASN A 125 16.92 -8.84 -12.53
C ASN A 125 17.32 -7.50 -13.16
N PHE A 126 17.73 -6.51 -12.36
CA PHE A 126 18.05 -5.15 -12.78
C PHE A 126 19.51 -4.75 -12.51
N GLY A 127 20.29 -5.58 -11.80
CA GLY A 127 21.61 -5.23 -11.32
C GLY A 127 21.56 -4.09 -10.30
N ASP A 128 22.46 -3.10 -10.45
CA ASP A 128 22.56 -1.96 -9.52
C ASP A 128 21.67 -0.77 -9.89
N ARG A 129 20.89 -0.88 -10.97
CA ARG A 129 19.98 0.19 -11.37
C ARG A 129 18.59 0.06 -10.76
N PRO A 130 17.87 1.17 -10.56
CA PRO A 130 16.45 1.14 -10.19
C PRO A 130 15.58 0.52 -11.30
N ALA A 131 14.56 -0.25 -10.90
CA ALA A 131 13.53 -0.71 -11.81
C ALA A 131 12.55 0.41 -12.14
N THR A 132 12.20 0.55 -13.42
CA THR A 132 11.22 1.52 -13.92
C THR A 132 9.87 0.87 -14.19
N GLU A 133 8.84 1.66 -14.48
CA GLU A 133 7.52 1.15 -14.87
C GLU A 133 7.51 0.48 -16.26
N ASP A 134 8.50 0.76 -17.10
CA ASP A 134 8.62 0.20 -18.46
C ASP A 134 9.44 -1.09 -18.51
N ASP A 135 10.06 -1.45 -17.41
CA ASP A 135 10.82 -2.71 -17.32
C ASP A 135 9.89 -3.93 -17.33
N GLY A 136 10.45 -5.06 -17.74
CA GLY A 136 9.81 -6.35 -17.68
C GLY A 136 9.41 -6.73 -16.25
N VAL A 137 8.36 -7.52 -16.10
CA VAL A 137 7.88 -8.03 -14.81
C VAL A 137 8.46 -9.42 -14.58
N HIS A 138 9.00 -9.66 -13.38
CA HIS A 138 9.76 -10.87 -13.01
C HIS A 138 9.27 -11.50 -11.69
N GLY A 139 8.13 -11.06 -11.17
CA GLY A 139 7.58 -11.60 -9.93
C GLY A 139 7.24 -13.08 -10.04
N THR A 140 7.57 -13.89 -9.04
CA THR A 140 7.39 -15.34 -9.03
C THR A 140 6.42 -15.83 -7.95
N SER A 141 6.05 -14.99 -6.98
CA SER A 141 5.07 -15.37 -5.97
C SER A 141 3.64 -15.28 -6.52
N GLN A 142 2.70 -16.03 -5.94
CA GLN A 142 1.28 -15.94 -6.30
C GLN A 142 0.78 -14.50 -6.20
N TYR A 143 1.17 -13.77 -5.15
CA TYR A 143 0.85 -12.36 -4.98
C TYR A 143 1.33 -11.51 -6.17
N ALA A 144 2.59 -11.66 -6.56
CA ALA A 144 3.16 -10.93 -7.69
C ALA A 144 2.44 -11.26 -9.00
N MET A 145 2.14 -12.56 -9.25
CA MET A 145 1.42 -12.99 -10.44
C MET A 145 0.01 -12.40 -10.50
N HIS A 146 -0.71 -12.31 -9.38
CA HIS A 146 -2.02 -11.67 -9.35
C HIS A 146 -1.90 -10.17 -9.68
N LYS A 147 -0.91 -9.46 -9.14
CA LYS A 147 -0.66 -8.04 -9.46
C LYS A 147 -0.29 -7.83 -10.92
N MET A 148 0.53 -8.70 -11.49
CA MET A 148 0.88 -8.70 -12.93
C MET A 148 -0.37 -8.89 -13.78
N PHE A 149 -1.27 -9.82 -13.40
CA PHE A 149 -2.53 -10.04 -14.10
C PHE A 149 -3.43 -8.80 -14.01
N ASN A 150 -3.55 -8.17 -12.85
CA ASN A 150 -4.34 -6.94 -12.68
C ASN A 150 -3.81 -5.79 -13.55
N GLU A 151 -2.50 -5.63 -13.69
CA GLU A 151 -1.91 -4.65 -14.62
C GLU A 151 -2.21 -5.00 -16.09
N PHE A 152 -2.11 -6.28 -16.44
CA PHE A 152 -2.49 -6.74 -17.78
C PHE A 152 -3.98 -6.46 -18.07
N GLN A 153 -4.86 -6.77 -17.15
CA GLN A 153 -6.30 -6.56 -17.27
C GLN A 153 -6.64 -5.07 -17.39
N ALA A 154 -6.05 -4.22 -16.55
CA ALA A 154 -6.20 -2.77 -16.64
C ALA A 154 -5.84 -2.25 -18.05
N ARG A 155 -4.71 -2.70 -18.62
CA ARG A 155 -4.31 -2.33 -20.00
C ARG A 155 -5.34 -2.78 -21.04
N LYS A 156 -6.03 -3.92 -20.83
CA LYS A 156 -7.10 -4.37 -21.74
C LYS A 156 -8.31 -3.46 -21.67
N TYR A 157 -8.76 -3.07 -20.48
CA TYR A 157 -9.88 -2.12 -20.34
C TYR A 157 -9.54 -0.74 -20.90
N ILE A 158 -8.33 -0.25 -20.69
CA ILE A 158 -7.86 1.00 -21.29
C ILE A 158 -7.90 0.91 -22.81
N LYS A 159 -7.30 -0.14 -23.39
CA LYS A 159 -7.19 -0.31 -24.85
C LYS A 159 -8.55 -0.50 -25.52
N ASN A 160 -9.41 -1.35 -24.95
CA ASN A 160 -10.65 -1.79 -25.60
C ASN A 160 -11.81 -0.82 -25.40
N TYR A 161 -11.81 -0.09 -24.27
CA TYR A 161 -12.96 0.75 -23.87
C TYR A 161 -12.59 2.20 -23.59
N GLY A 162 -11.32 2.59 -23.72
CA GLY A 162 -10.89 3.98 -23.45
C GLY A 162 -11.00 4.40 -22.00
N MET A 163 -11.05 3.46 -21.05
CA MET A 163 -11.19 3.78 -19.64
C MET A 163 -9.94 4.50 -19.10
N SER A 164 -10.14 5.46 -18.20
CA SER A 164 -9.05 6.03 -17.41
C SER A 164 -8.78 5.16 -16.19
N ILE A 165 -7.80 4.25 -16.30
CA ILE A 165 -7.39 3.36 -15.20
C ILE A 165 -5.91 3.62 -14.90
N VAL A 166 -5.59 3.82 -13.62
CA VAL A 166 -4.22 4.12 -13.17
C VAL A 166 -3.83 3.17 -12.04
N GLY A 167 -2.75 2.43 -12.25
CA GLY A 167 -2.12 1.61 -11.22
C GLY A 167 -1.04 2.39 -10.47
N VAL A 168 -0.91 2.12 -9.19
CA VAL A 168 0.28 2.50 -8.42
C VAL A 168 0.91 1.23 -7.88
N ARG A 169 2.22 1.10 -7.97
CA ARG A 169 3.01 0.01 -7.38
C ARG A 169 3.59 0.47 -6.03
N PRO A 170 2.90 0.21 -4.89
CA PRO A 170 3.46 0.48 -3.59
C PRO A 170 4.74 -0.31 -3.34
N ALA A 171 5.70 0.31 -2.67
CA ALA A 171 6.86 -0.34 -2.07
C ALA A 171 6.46 -1.07 -0.76
N ASN A 172 7.42 -1.37 0.12
CA ASN A 172 7.13 -1.94 1.43
C ASN A 172 6.47 -0.88 2.32
N VAL A 173 5.14 -0.83 2.28
CA VAL A 173 4.41 0.16 3.08
C VAL A 173 4.61 -0.13 4.55
N THR A 174 4.97 0.90 5.32
CA THR A 174 5.21 0.82 6.76
C THR A 174 4.28 1.75 7.54
N GLY A 175 4.00 1.41 8.79
CA GLY A 175 3.15 2.19 9.68
C GLY A 175 2.80 1.40 10.94
N PRO A 176 2.23 2.06 11.97
CA PRO A 176 2.11 1.50 13.32
C PRO A 176 1.16 0.29 13.45
N ASP A 177 0.20 0.18 12.55
CA ASP A 177 -0.91 -0.79 12.59
C ASP A 177 -0.86 -1.82 11.45
N LYS A 178 0.27 -1.96 10.77
CA LYS A 178 0.42 -2.98 9.74
C LYS A 178 0.58 -4.37 10.36
N VAL A 179 -0.33 -5.27 10.02
CA VAL A 179 -0.38 -6.64 10.57
C VAL A 179 -0.33 -7.73 9.49
N ARG A 180 -0.25 -7.37 8.20
CA ARG A 180 -0.28 -8.33 7.08
C ARG A 180 0.82 -8.06 6.06
N GLY A 181 1.21 -9.12 5.33
CA GLY A 181 2.31 -9.08 4.36
C GLY A 181 3.68 -9.06 5.05
N SER A 182 4.70 -8.48 4.41
CA SER A 182 6.01 -8.30 5.06
C SER A 182 5.88 -7.36 6.26
N VAL A 183 6.14 -7.86 7.47
CA VAL A 183 5.99 -7.13 8.73
C VAL A 183 7.31 -7.00 9.51
N ASP A 184 8.40 -7.61 9.05
CA ASP A 184 9.71 -7.57 9.68
C ASP A 184 10.19 -6.13 9.96
N HIS A 185 10.17 -5.26 8.95
CA HIS A 185 10.52 -3.85 9.08
C HIS A 185 9.56 -3.07 9.99
N VAL A 186 8.30 -3.51 10.12
CA VAL A 186 7.34 -2.89 11.03
C VAL A 186 7.61 -3.34 12.46
N GLN A 187 7.86 -4.64 12.69
CA GLN A 187 8.12 -5.19 14.01
C GLN A 187 9.36 -4.56 14.67
N ILE A 188 10.42 -4.25 13.90
CA ILE A 188 11.59 -3.52 14.40
C ILE A 188 11.19 -2.23 15.11
N MET A 189 10.23 -1.49 14.56
CA MET A 189 9.78 -0.21 15.12
C MET A 189 8.70 -0.42 16.20
N THR A 190 7.69 -1.22 15.90
CA THR A 190 6.50 -1.30 16.74
C THR A 190 6.70 -2.11 18.02
N GLU A 191 7.41 -3.25 17.96
CA GLU A 191 7.68 -4.04 19.14
C GLU A 191 8.76 -3.38 20.02
N ALA A 192 9.78 -2.78 19.40
CA ALA A 192 10.75 -1.97 20.14
C ALA A 192 10.10 -0.78 20.86
N ALA A 193 9.14 -0.10 20.20
CA ALA A 193 8.38 1.00 20.81
C ALA A 193 7.57 0.57 22.04
N ARG A 194 7.14 -0.71 22.09
CA ARG A 194 6.46 -1.35 23.23
C ARG A 194 7.41 -1.88 24.29
N GLY A 195 8.74 -1.77 24.09
CA GLY A 195 9.74 -2.36 24.96
C GLY A 195 9.85 -3.88 24.87
N LYS A 196 9.37 -4.49 23.79
CA LYS A 196 9.44 -5.94 23.56
C LYS A 196 10.66 -6.33 22.72
N PRO A 197 11.24 -7.52 22.94
CA PRO A 197 12.34 -8.00 22.13
C PRO A 197 11.88 -8.36 20.71
N VAL A 198 12.76 -8.15 19.73
CA VAL A 198 12.55 -8.46 18.31
C VAL A 198 13.64 -9.43 17.85
N HIS A 199 13.21 -10.55 17.26
CA HIS A 199 14.11 -11.53 16.66
C HIS A 199 13.77 -11.70 15.19
N LEU A 200 14.75 -11.45 14.32
CA LEU A 200 14.58 -11.52 12.88
C LEU A 200 15.60 -12.50 12.26
N PRO A 201 15.25 -13.12 11.12
CA PRO A 201 16.12 -14.12 10.53
C PRO A 201 17.41 -13.53 9.94
N GLN A 202 17.34 -12.38 9.27
CA GLN A 202 18.42 -11.88 8.42
C GLN A 202 18.61 -10.37 8.59
N LYS A 203 19.84 -9.94 8.92
CA LYS A 203 20.20 -8.54 9.13
C LYS A 203 20.32 -7.76 7.81
N GLY A 204 20.91 -8.40 6.80
CA GLY A 204 21.17 -7.79 5.49
C GLY A 204 19.97 -7.70 4.56
N LEU A 205 18.79 -8.23 4.97
CA LEU A 205 17.59 -8.21 4.15
C LEU A 205 17.16 -6.76 3.86
N MET A 206 17.10 -6.41 2.57
CA MET A 206 16.73 -5.07 2.12
C MET A 206 15.21 -4.89 2.03
N ARG A 207 14.76 -3.69 2.38
CA ARG A 207 13.39 -3.23 2.18
C ARG A 207 13.40 -1.86 1.51
N LEU A 208 12.43 -1.60 0.65
CA LEU A 208 12.17 -0.28 0.08
C LEU A 208 10.99 0.32 0.86
N LEU A 209 11.25 1.18 1.82
CA LEU A 209 10.22 1.66 2.75
C LEU A 209 9.50 2.89 2.22
N VAL A 210 8.17 2.85 2.29
CA VAL A 210 7.28 4.00 2.10
C VAL A 210 6.30 4.06 3.26
N HIS A 211 6.12 5.24 3.87
CA HIS A 211 5.18 5.37 4.98
C HIS A 211 3.72 5.32 4.50
N VAL A 212 2.83 4.78 5.31
CA VAL A 212 1.40 4.63 4.95
C VAL A 212 0.72 5.97 4.69
N GLU A 213 1.12 7.03 5.39
CA GLU A 213 0.63 8.39 5.13
C GLU A 213 1.10 8.89 3.74
N ASP A 214 2.34 8.58 3.35
CA ASP A 214 2.87 8.93 2.03
C ASP A 214 2.14 8.16 0.93
N MET A 215 1.85 6.87 1.16
CA MET A 215 1.04 6.09 0.23
C MET A 215 -0.37 6.64 0.07
N ALA A 216 -1.01 7.05 1.17
CA ALA A 216 -2.32 7.69 1.12
C ALA A 216 -2.29 9.01 0.32
N GLU A 217 -1.20 9.79 0.46
CA GLU A 217 -0.97 11.01 -0.30
C GLU A 217 -0.79 10.73 -1.80
N ILE A 218 0.03 9.73 -2.15
CA ILE A 218 0.21 9.29 -3.54
C ILE A 218 -1.13 8.92 -4.16
N PHE A 219 -1.89 8.04 -3.50
CA PHE A 219 -3.19 7.62 -4.01
C PHE A 219 -4.17 8.78 -4.15
N ALA A 220 -4.19 9.71 -3.20
CA ALA A 220 -5.05 10.88 -3.29
C ALA A 220 -4.70 11.75 -4.50
N ARG A 221 -3.42 12.06 -4.73
CA ARG A 221 -2.99 12.89 -5.88
C ARG A 221 -3.25 12.20 -7.22
N VAL A 222 -2.91 10.93 -7.34
CA VAL A 222 -3.17 10.13 -8.56
C VAL A 222 -4.67 10.05 -8.84
N LEU A 223 -5.48 9.81 -7.81
CA LEU A 223 -6.92 9.71 -7.94
C LEU A 223 -7.54 11.05 -8.36
N LEU A 224 -7.09 12.15 -7.77
CA LEU A 224 -7.64 13.49 -8.00
C LEU A 224 -7.04 14.21 -9.21
N ALA A 225 -5.99 13.71 -9.82
CA ALA A 225 -5.40 14.30 -11.02
C ALA A 225 -6.46 14.49 -12.12
N GLU A 226 -6.40 15.59 -12.85
CA GLU A 226 -7.33 15.84 -13.96
C GLU A 226 -7.07 14.88 -15.12
N ALA A 227 -5.82 14.79 -15.56
CA ALA A 227 -5.40 13.93 -16.67
C ALA A 227 -4.02 13.30 -16.36
N PRO A 228 -3.94 12.16 -15.66
CA PRO A 228 -2.66 11.47 -15.44
C PRO A 228 -2.01 11.11 -16.79
N ARG A 229 -0.72 11.39 -16.89
CA ARG A 229 0.05 11.17 -18.13
C ARG A 229 0.38 9.69 -18.37
N HIS A 230 0.41 8.92 -17.29
CA HIS A 230 0.73 7.49 -17.34
C HIS A 230 -0.36 6.66 -16.69
N SER A 231 -0.50 5.43 -17.14
CA SER A 231 -1.43 4.44 -16.55
C SER A 231 -0.80 3.64 -15.43
N LEU A 232 0.47 3.88 -15.09
CA LEU A 232 1.20 3.15 -14.06
C LEU A 232 2.31 4.02 -13.45
N TYR A 233 2.42 3.97 -12.12
CA TYR A 233 3.43 4.69 -11.35
C TYR A 233 4.03 3.80 -10.26
N ASN A 234 5.34 3.84 -10.10
CA ASN A 234 6.01 3.33 -8.93
C ASN A 234 5.92 4.34 -7.78
N SER A 235 5.63 3.88 -6.55
CA SER A 235 5.60 4.80 -5.40
C SER A 235 6.97 5.36 -5.04
N GLY A 236 8.03 4.64 -5.40
CA GLY A 236 9.34 4.88 -4.80
C GLY A 236 9.36 4.44 -3.33
N GLY A 237 10.37 4.89 -2.62
CA GLY A 237 10.61 4.58 -1.22
C GLY A 237 12.08 4.80 -0.87
N ILE A 238 12.45 4.50 0.37
CA ILE A 238 13.82 4.61 0.86
C ILE A 238 14.37 3.19 1.05
N PRO A 239 15.42 2.80 0.30
CA PRO A 239 16.06 1.50 0.48
C PRO A 239 16.82 1.46 1.80
N VAL A 240 16.61 0.42 2.58
CA VAL A 240 17.25 0.23 3.89
C VAL A 240 17.33 -1.24 4.21
N SER A 241 18.43 -1.71 4.79
CA SER A 241 18.52 -3.03 5.38
C SER A 241 17.81 -3.10 6.73
N LEU A 242 17.40 -4.29 7.14
CA LEU A 242 16.81 -4.46 8.48
C LEU A 242 17.82 -4.11 9.60
N GLY A 243 19.13 -4.32 9.35
CA GLY A 243 20.19 -3.91 10.26
C GLY A 243 20.29 -2.40 10.43
N GLU A 244 20.35 -1.65 9.33
CA GLU A 244 20.36 -0.17 9.35
C GLU A 244 19.09 0.38 10.00
N LEU A 245 17.93 -0.21 9.71
CA LEU A 245 16.67 0.17 10.34
C LEU A 245 16.70 -0.07 11.86
N ALA A 246 17.26 -1.20 12.31
CA ALA A 246 17.45 -1.49 13.73
C ALA A 246 18.37 -0.47 14.42
N ASP A 247 19.43 -0.03 13.74
CA ASP A 247 20.36 0.97 14.29
C ASP A 247 19.68 2.36 14.39
N ILE A 248 18.85 2.73 13.41
CA ILE A 248 18.02 3.95 13.50
C ILE A 248 17.07 3.87 14.71
N VAL A 249 16.40 2.73 14.92
CA VAL A 249 15.48 2.53 16.05
C VAL A 249 16.22 2.63 17.37
N ARG A 250 17.43 2.01 17.49
CA ARG A 250 18.27 2.13 18.68
C ARG A 250 18.73 3.58 18.95
N GLY A 251 18.87 4.39 17.91
CA GLY A 251 19.15 5.81 18.06
C GLY A 251 18.04 6.55 18.83
N PHE A 252 16.79 6.13 18.71
CA PHE A 252 15.64 6.67 19.44
C PHE A 252 15.33 5.91 20.74
N LEU A 253 15.58 4.61 20.75
CA LEU A 253 15.30 3.66 21.83
C LEU A 253 16.58 2.86 22.16
N PRO A 254 17.53 3.42 22.94
CA PRO A 254 18.83 2.79 23.17
C PRO A 254 18.77 1.39 23.80
N ASP A 255 17.73 1.12 24.59
CA ASP A 255 17.53 -0.17 25.27
C ASP A 255 16.77 -1.20 24.41
N ALA A 256 16.48 -0.90 23.13
CA ALA A 256 15.75 -1.80 22.24
C ALA A 256 16.52 -3.11 21.98
N GLN A 257 15.91 -4.23 22.34
CA GLN A 257 16.47 -5.57 22.16
C GLN A 257 16.10 -6.10 20.76
N ILE A 258 16.94 -5.84 19.77
CA ILE A 258 16.74 -6.29 18.38
C ILE A 258 17.89 -7.21 18.02
N THR A 259 17.61 -8.45 17.62
CA THR A 259 18.61 -9.46 17.27
C THR A 259 18.30 -10.11 15.93
N PHE A 260 19.33 -10.63 15.28
CA PHE A 260 19.26 -11.31 14.00
C PHE A 260 19.91 -12.69 14.09
N ALA A 261 19.34 -13.68 13.41
CA ALA A 261 19.89 -15.02 13.35
C ALA A 261 21.09 -15.12 12.39
N SER A 262 21.16 -14.26 11.35
CA SER A 262 22.30 -14.20 10.43
C SER A 262 22.58 -12.78 9.95
N GLU A 263 23.81 -12.53 9.48
CA GLU A 263 24.24 -11.25 8.87
C GLU A 263 23.80 -11.10 7.41
N GLY A 264 23.53 -12.21 6.70
CA GLY A 264 23.14 -12.25 5.28
C GLY A 264 21.73 -11.74 4.98
N GLY A 265 21.23 -12.07 3.80
CA GLY A 265 19.83 -11.85 3.38
C GLY A 265 19.64 -10.83 2.27
N ARG A 266 20.68 -10.16 1.80
CA ARG A 266 20.56 -9.20 0.68
C ARG A 266 20.10 -9.89 -0.61
N GLU A 267 20.58 -11.10 -0.84
CA GLU A 267 20.21 -11.99 -1.95
C GLU A 267 18.76 -12.46 -1.90
N ASP A 268 18.17 -12.52 -0.72
CA ASP A 268 16.77 -12.91 -0.50
C ASP A 268 15.80 -11.73 -0.60
N SER A 269 16.34 -10.52 -0.78
CA SER A 269 15.53 -9.31 -0.91
C SER A 269 14.78 -9.30 -2.24
N GLY A 270 13.55 -8.83 -2.24
CA GLY A 270 12.84 -8.50 -3.47
C GLY A 270 13.50 -7.32 -4.20
N ASN A 271 12.76 -6.64 -5.05
CA ASN A 271 13.22 -5.40 -5.64
C ASN A 271 13.23 -4.28 -4.58
N TYR A 272 14.39 -3.69 -4.33
CA TYR A 272 14.57 -2.62 -3.34
C TYR A 272 15.16 -1.32 -3.92
N LEU A 273 15.35 -1.26 -5.25
CA LEU A 273 15.69 -0.03 -5.97
C LEU A 273 14.65 0.19 -7.06
N VAL A 274 13.87 1.24 -6.93
CA VAL A 274 12.77 1.55 -7.85
C VAL A 274 12.84 3.02 -8.23
N ASP A 275 12.74 3.29 -9.52
CA ASP A 275 12.61 4.65 -10.05
C ASP A 275 11.16 5.14 -9.84
N ASN A 276 11.01 6.32 -9.27
CA ASN A 276 9.72 6.99 -9.11
C ASN A 276 9.68 8.37 -9.81
N THR A 277 10.53 8.57 -10.79
CA THR A 277 10.67 9.84 -11.52
C THR A 277 9.35 10.28 -12.15
N ARG A 278 8.54 9.35 -12.66
CA ARG A 278 7.19 9.66 -13.20
C ARG A 278 6.32 10.31 -12.15
N LEU A 279 6.23 9.67 -10.98
CA LEU A 279 5.43 10.17 -9.88
C LEU A 279 5.92 11.54 -9.39
N GLY A 280 7.22 11.67 -9.15
CA GLY A 280 7.84 12.91 -8.67
C GLY A 280 7.64 14.09 -9.63
N LYS A 281 7.92 13.88 -10.94
CA LYS A 281 7.78 14.94 -11.97
C LYS A 281 6.34 15.37 -12.18
N GLU A 282 5.39 14.45 -12.10
CA GLU A 282 4.00 14.76 -12.40
C GLU A 282 3.25 15.33 -11.20
N PHE A 283 3.51 14.79 -10.01
CA PHE A 283 2.73 15.15 -8.82
C PHE A 283 3.50 15.96 -7.78
N GLY A 284 4.81 16.19 -7.98
CA GLY A 284 5.63 17.00 -7.06
C GLY A 284 5.64 16.42 -5.64
N ILE A 285 5.68 15.08 -5.50
CA ILE A 285 5.61 14.42 -4.20
C ILE A 285 7.02 14.33 -3.64
N GLU A 286 7.22 14.91 -2.47
CA GLU A 286 8.39 14.78 -1.62
C GLU A 286 7.99 14.15 -0.29
N PHE A 287 8.80 13.23 0.22
CA PHE A 287 8.53 12.53 1.46
C PHE A 287 9.51 12.94 2.56
N PRO A 288 9.06 12.97 3.83
CA PRO A 288 9.96 13.07 4.96
C PRO A 288 11.01 11.97 4.95
N GLY A 289 12.20 12.29 5.48
CA GLY A 289 13.29 11.33 5.57
C GLY A 289 12.97 10.12 6.47
N LEU A 290 13.73 9.03 6.29
CA LEU A 290 13.50 7.76 7.00
C LEU A 290 13.48 7.94 8.52
N HIS A 291 14.42 8.70 9.09
CA HIS A 291 14.49 8.94 10.54
C HIS A 291 13.21 9.59 11.08
N THR A 292 12.67 10.58 10.36
CA THR A 292 11.40 11.22 10.72
C THR A 292 10.26 10.21 10.73
N ARG A 293 10.15 9.38 9.69
CA ARG A 293 9.09 8.36 9.59
C ARG A 293 9.23 7.25 10.63
N VAL A 294 10.43 6.84 10.95
CA VAL A 294 10.70 5.87 12.04
C VAL A 294 10.26 6.46 13.39
N LEU A 295 10.63 7.70 13.67
CA LEU A 295 10.23 8.38 14.91
C LEU A 295 8.70 8.54 15.02
N GLU A 296 8.03 8.88 13.92
CA GLU A 296 6.56 8.96 13.87
C GLU A 296 5.92 7.62 14.22
N VAL A 297 6.36 6.51 13.58
CA VAL A 297 5.83 5.17 13.88
C VAL A 297 6.06 4.80 15.35
N ILE A 298 7.26 5.04 15.88
CA ILE A 298 7.58 4.78 17.29
C ILE A 298 6.62 5.57 18.20
N ASN A 299 6.46 6.86 17.95
CA ASN A 299 5.64 7.71 18.80
C ASN A 299 4.13 7.44 18.68
N ASP A 300 3.66 7.03 17.51
CA ASP A 300 2.26 6.61 17.32
C ASP A 300 1.95 5.35 18.14
N VAL A 301 2.85 4.35 18.10
CA VAL A 301 2.72 3.15 18.92
C VAL A 301 2.77 3.50 20.41
N ARG A 302 3.75 4.29 20.84
CA ARG A 302 3.88 4.68 22.25
C ARG A 302 2.66 5.43 22.75
N ARG A 303 2.10 6.33 21.94
CA ARG A 303 0.86 7.06 22.27
C ARG A 303 -0.32 6.09 22.42
N ALA A 304 -0.48 5.14 21.51
CA ALA A 304 -1.54 4.13 21.59
C ALA A 304 -1.42 3.23 22.84
N GLU A 305 -0.19 2.99 23.32
CA GLU A 305 0.10 2.21 24.53
C GLU A 305 0.14 3.08 25.81
N GLY A 306 -0.17 4.37 25.73
CA GLY A 306 -0.09 5.28 26.89
C GLY A 306 1.33 5.56 27.36
N LEU A 307 2.35 5.32 26.54
CA LEU A 307 3.77 5.56 26.85
C LEU A 307 4.19 6.98 26.44
N PRO A 308 5.12 7.61 27.15
CA PRO A 308 5.61 8.94 26.78
C PRO A 308 6.33 8.90 25.41
N PRO A 309 6.17 9.95 24.58
CA PRO A 309 6.87 10.01 23.30
C PRO A 309 8.40 10.14 23.51
N VAL A 310 9.16 9.68 22.51
CA VAL A 310 10.60 9.93 22.44
C VAL A 310 10.88 11.10 21.51
N SER A 311 11.94 11.87 21.80
CA SER A 311 12.38 12.97 20.94
C SER A 311 13.49 12.50 20.00
N GLY A 312 13.55 13.09 18.80
CA GLY A 312 14.75 13.01 17.97
C GLY A 312 15.92 13.71 18.67
N ARG A 313 17.09 13.06 18.67
CA ARG A 313 18.35 13.70 19.06
C ARG A 313 18.93 14.46 17.90
#